data_37489c310bf34195908b1455a64c35c5
#
_entry.id   37489c310bf34195908b1455a64c35c5
#
_cell.length_a   1.000
_cell.length_b   1.000
_cell.length_c   1.000
_cell.angle_alpha   90.00
_cell.angle_beta   90.00
_cell.angle_gamma   90.00
#
_symmetry.space_group_name_H-M   'P 1'
#
loop_
_entity.id
_entity.type
_entity.pdbx_description
1 polymer ?
#
loop_
_entity_poly.entity_id
_entity_poly.type
_entity_poly.pdbx_seq_one_letter_code
_entity_poly.pdbx_strand_id
1 'polypeptide(L)'
;MIMVLKAIRGVLYASATVASLLAEPALASSQGSFGPTSTGSVTINASVPGRVRISGLTDVTFLNADPLSAATNAQDVCIWSNTNTRGYTITATGSGASDAFTLASGALPAVPYTVQWAQTSGQTTGTSLTANTALTGQTSTAINADCSAGPSSSASLVVSMGASTLQSMTSGVTYNGTLTLVVAPE
;
A
#
# COMPACT_ATOMS: atom_id res chain seq x y z
N MET A 1 -38.07 -16.08 71.33
CA MET A 1 -36.85 -16.15 70.45
C MET A 1 -37.03 -15.15 69.32
N ILE A 2 -36.43 -13.96 69.48
CA ILE A 2 -36.74 -12.77 68.72
C ILE A 2 -35.73 -12.73 67.57
N MET A 3 -36.22 -12.77 66.36
CA MET A 3 -35.41 -12.71 65.15
C MET A 3 -35.32 -11.25 64.64
N VAL A 4 -34.11 -10.67 64.69
CA VAL A 4 -33.87 -9.27 64.34
C VAL A 4 -33.55 -9.21 62.79
N LEU A 5 -34.43 -8.53 62.05
CA LEU A 5 -34.29 -8.31 60.63
C LEU A 5 -33.41 -7.06 60.39
N LYS A 6 -32.19 -7.23 59.87
CA LYS A 6 -31.30 -6.12 59.44
C LYS A 6 -31.68 -5.65 58.05
N ALA A 7 -32.19 -4.44 57.92
CA ALA A 7 -32.43 -3.76 56.68
C ALA A 7 -31.11 -3.20 56.14
N ILE A 8 -30.72 -3.64 54.94
CA ILE A 8 -29.59 -3.08 54.20
C ILE A 8 -30.12 -1.95 53.29
N ARG A 9 -29.74 -0.73 53.59
CA ARG A 9 -30.01 0.44 52.76
C ARG A 9 -28.98 0.44 51.61
N GLY A 10 -29.39 0.10 50.39
CA GLY A 10 -28.61 0.28 49.18
C GLY A 10 -28.64 1.75 48.75
N VAL A 11 -27.46 2.37 48.66
CA VAL A 11 -27.28 3.70 48.11
C VAL A 11 -27.08 3.55 46.59
N LEU A 12 -28.06 4.01 45.78
CA LEU A 12 -27.90 4.14 44.33
C LEU A 12 -27.06 5.38 44.02
N TYR A 13 -25.87 5.17 43.52
CA TYR A 13 -25.08 6.24 42.84
C TYR A 13 -25.59 6.38 41.41
N ALA A 14 -26.30 7.46 41.13
CA ALA A 14 -26.62 7.88 39.77
C ALA A 14 -25.41 8.55 39.15
N SER A 15 -24.69 7.86 38.27
CA SER A 15 -23.60 8.44 37.47
C SER A 15 -24.20 9.26 36.32
N ALA A 16 -24.23 10.58 36.47
CA ALA A 16 -24.56 11.48 35.37
C ALA A 16 -23.36 11.58 34.40
N THR A 17 -23.45 10.89 33.28
CA THR A 17 -22.51 11.08 32.16
C THR A 17 -22.83 12.39 31.43
N VAL A 18 -22.01 13.42 31.64
CA VAL A 18 -22.04 14.66 30.87
C VAL A 18 -21.47 14.34 29.49
N ALA A 19 -22.33 14.16 28.49
CA ALA A 19 -21.93 14.13 27.09
C ALA A 19 -21.58 15.57 26.66
N SER A 20 -20.29 15.91 26.61
CA SER A 20 -19.80 17.13 26.00
C SER A 20 -19.98 17.03 24.46
N LEU A 21 -21.03 17.66 23.95
CA LEU A 21 -21.20 17.93 22.52
C LEU A 21 -20.08 18.89 22.12
N LEU A 22 -19.06 18.37 21.43
CA LEU A 22 -18.11 19.18 20.68
C LEU A 22 -18.89 19.79 19.51
N ALA A 23 -19.42 21.00 19.70
CA ALA A 23 -19.96 21.81 18.62
C ALA A 23 -18.81 22.22 17.72
N GLU A 24 -18.69 21.59 16.54
CA GLU A 24 -17.80 22.10 15.50
C GLU A 24 -18.25 23.52 15.13
N PRO A 25 -17.32 24.50 14.99
CA PRO A 25 -17.70 25.84 14.57
C PRO A 25 -18.28 25.76 13.17
N ALA A 26 -19.58 25.95 13.06
CA ALA A 26 -20.24 26.13 11.79
C ALA A 26 -19.69 27.42 11.17
N LEU A 27 -18.91 27.28 10.09
CA LEU A 27 -18.44 28.41 9.28
C LEU A 27 -19.67 28.99 8.55
N ALA A 28 -20.33 29.94 9.18
CA ALA A 28 -21.49 30.59 8.62
C ALA A 28 -21.08 31.68 7.62
N SER A 29 -21.75 31.71 6.46
CA SER A 29 -21.63 32.85 5.54
C SER A 29 -22.17 34.12 6.20
N SER A 30 -21.54 35.29 5.99
CA SER A 30 -22.06 36.57 6.42
C SER A 30 -22.91 37.19 5.30
N GLN A 31 -24.07 37.73 5.69
CA GLN A 31 -24.95 38.42 4.76
C GLN A 31 -24.70 39.91 4.83
N GLY A 32 -24.77 40.58 3.69
CA GLY A 32 -24.68 42.02 3.63
C GLY A 32 -25.94 42.71 4.21
N SER A 33 -25.76 43.92 4.75
CA SER A 33 -26.84 44.78 5.23
C SER A 33 -27.33 45.69 4.12
N PHE A 34 -28.65 46.11 4.19
CA PHE A 34 -29.21 47.06 3.26
C PHE A 34 -28.57 48.46 3.47
N GLY A 35 -28.03 49.07 2.38
CA GLY A 35 -27.40 50.37 2.40
C GLY A 35 -26.88 50.79 1.03
N PRO A 36 -26.17 51.96 0.92
CA PRO A 36 -25.55 52.39 -0.33
C PRO A 36 -24.50 51.37 -0.87
N THR A 37 -23.93 50.59 0.01
CA THR A 37 -23.06 49.44 -0.28
C THR A 37 -23.42 48.28 0.66
N SER A 38 -23.22 47.06 0.23
CA SER A 38 -23.48 45.86 1.02
C SER A 38 -22.37 44.83 0.74
N THR A 39 -21.80 44.26 1.81
CA THR A 39 -20.74 43.24 1.72
C THR A 39 -21.21 41.97 2.40
N GLY A 40 -21.17 40.88 1.68
CA GLY A 40 -21.33 39.52 2.20
C GLY A 40 -20.06 38.71 2.01
N SER A 41 -19.85 37.67 2.79
CA SER A 41 -18.74 36.75 2.64
C SER A 41 -19.18 35.29 2.72
N VAL A 42 -18.50 34.43 1.97
CA VAL A 42 -18.64 32.97 2.02
C VAL A 42 -17.27 32.35 2.25
N THR A 43 -17.22 31.28 3.04
CA THR A 43 -16.04 30.47 3.18
C THR A 43 -16.07 29.36 2.15
N ILE A 44 -14.98 29.18 1.42
CA ILE A 44 -14.83 28.11 0.43
C ILE A 44 -13.80 27.13 1.00
N ASN A 45 -14.20 25.87 1.17
CA ASN A 45 -13.33 24.77 1.58
C ASN A 45 -13.20 23.77 0.44
N ALA A 46 -11.97 23.34 0.18
CA ALA A 46 -11.69 22.29 -0.82
C ALA A 46 -10.64 21.34 -0.27
N SER A 47 -10.81 20.05 -0.51
CA SER A 47 -9.82 19.02 -0.17
C SER A 47 -9.73 18.00 -1.30
N VAL A 48 -8.53 17.39 -1.44
CA VAL A 48 -8.27 16.30 -2.39
C VAL A 48 -7.71 15.11 -1.61
N PRO A 49 -8.26 13.90 -1.77
CA PRO A 49 -7.73 12.72 -1.11
C PRO A 49 -6.35 12.35 -1.66
N GLY A 50 -5.51 11.70 -0.82
CA GLY A 50 -4.28 11.07 -1.26
C GLY A 50 -4.58 9.97 -2.28
N ARG A 51 -3.81 9.95 -3.37
CA ARG A 51 -3.94 8.97 -4.46
C ARG A 51 -2.57 8.51 -4.92
N VAL A 52 -2.50 7.26 -5.32
CA VAL A 52 -1.30 6.65 -5.90
C VAL A 52 -1.70 5.75 -7.06
N ARG A 53 -0.80 5.57 -8.01
CA ARG A 53 -0.96 4.64 -9.13
C ARG A 53 0.35 3.93 -9.42
N ILE A 54 0.25 2.63 -9.70
CA ILE A 54 1.32 1.83 -10.32
C ILE A 54 0.91 1.49 -11.76
N SER A 55 1.83 1.58 -12.70
CA SER A 55 1.61 1.21 -14.10
C SER A 55 2.93 0.85 -14.78
N GLY A 56 2.88 0.30 -15.99
CA GLY A 56 4.06 -0.14 -16.73
C GLY A 56 4.57 -1.53 -16.33
N LEU A 57 3.81 -2.28 -15.53
CA LEU A 57 4.16 -3.67 -15.20
C LEU A 57 3.99 -4.57 -16.44
N THR A 58 4.94 -5.48 -16.61
CA THR A 58 4.94 -6.52 -17.63
C THR A 58 5.14 -7.90 -16.99
N ASP A 59 4.70 -8.96 -17.67
CA ASP A 59 4.91 -10.31 -17.18
C ASP A 59 6.40 -10.65 -17.10
N VAL A 60 6.77 -11.34 -16.02
CA VAL A 60 8.14 -11.83 -15.80
C VAL A 60 8.22 -13.27 -16.27
N THR A 61 9.16 -13.56 -17.17
CA THR A 61 9.39 -14.92 -17.68
C THR A 61 10.85 -15.33 -17.53
N PHE A 62 11.08 -16.55 -17.05
CA PHE A 62 12.39 -17.21 -16.96
C PHE A 62 12.39 -18.48 -17.81
N LEU A 63 12.16 -18.33 -19.11
CA LEU A 63 12.12 -19.48 -20.04
C LEU A 63 13.54 -19.91 -20.40
N ASN A 64 13.78 -21.23 -20.37
CA ASN A 64 15.08 -21.83 -20.70
C ASN A 64 16.25 -21.25 -19.87
N ALA A 65 15.98 -20.90 -18.60
CA ALA A 65 17.00 -20.40 -17.70
C ALA A 65 18.07 -21.49 -17.47
N ASP A 66 19.33 -21.06 -17.48
CA ASP A 66 20.44 -21.94 -17.11
C ASP A 66 20.38 -22.26 -15.61
N PRO A 67 20.22 -23.55 -15.20
CA PRO A 67 20.12 -23.89 -13.80
C PRO A 67 21.42 -23.67 -13.02
N LEU A 68 22.55 -23.44 -13.70
CA LEU A 68 23.84 -23.17 -13.05
C LEU A 68 24.03 -21.69 -12.70
N SER A 69 23.16 -20.82 -13.19
CA SER A 69 23.24 -19.36 -13.01
C SER A 69 21.93 -18.82 -12.43
N ALA A 70 22.02 -17.79 -11.59
CA ALA A 70 20.82 -17.09 -11.15
C ALA A 70 20.15 -16.36 -12.33
N ALA A 71 18.83 -16.42 -12.39
CA ALA A 71 18.03 -15.69 -13.36
C ALA A 71 17.43 -14.45 -12.71
N THR A 72 17.56 -13.29 -13.34
CA THR A 72 17.02 -12.01 -12.85
C THR A 72 16.28 -11.29 -13.97
N ASN A 73 15.11 -10.77 -13.64
CA ASN A 73 14.35 -9.84 -14.47
C ASN A 73 14.21 -8.54 -13.71
N ALA A 74 14.64 -7.45 -14.31
CA ALA A 74 14.45 -6.09 -13.80
C ALA A 74 13.61 -5.32 -14.79
N GLN A 75 12.54 -4.70 -14.34
CA GLN A 75 11.65 -3.89 -15.15
C GLN A 75 11.41 -2.53 -14.51
N ASP A 76 11.40 -1.49 -15.32
CA ASP A 76 11.09 -0.15 -14.89
C ASP A 76 9.58 0.09 -14.92
N VAL A 77 9.08 0.67 -13.85
CA VAL A 77 7.64 0.92 -13.66
C VAL A 77 7.39 2.37 -13.30
N CYS A 78 6.18 2.82 -13.57
CA CYS A 78 5.71 4.15 -13.17
C CYS A 78 4.95 4.05 -11.85
N ILE A 79 5.44 4.74 -10.82
CA ILE A 79 4.68 5.06 -9.61
C ILE A 79 4.42 6.55 -9.60
N TRP A 80 3.18 6.93 -9.35
CA TRP A 80 2.78 8.31 -9.14
C TRP A 80 2.00 8.44 -7.83
N SER A 81 2.27 9.51 -7.09
CA SER A 81 1.54 9.86 -5.87
C SER A 81 1.26 11.37 -5.87
N ASN A 82 0.06 11.78 -5.43
CA ASN A 82 -0.32 13.19 -5.30
C ASN A 82 -0.05 13.76 -3.89
N THR A 83 0.61 13.01 -3.01
CA THR A 83 1.00 13.53 -1.70
C THR A 83 2.05 14.65 -1.86
N ASN A 84 2.19 15.49 -0.86
CA ASN A 84 3.13 16.63 -0.91
C ASN A 84 4.58 16.21 -1.18
N THR A 85 4.98 15.07 -0.59
CA THR A 85 6.33 14.47 -0.77
C THR A 85 6.38 13.52 -1.96
N ARG A 86 5.26 13.26 -2.65
CA ARG A 86 5.07 12.14 -3.58
C ARG A 86 5.38 10.79 -2.94
N GLY A 87 5.18 10.71 -1.61
CA GLY A 87 5.43 9.52 -0.81
C GLY A 87 4.44 8.40 -1.12
N TYR A 88 4.93 7.17 -1.01
CA TYR A 88 4.12 5.96 -1.12
C TYR A 88 4.74 4.80 -0.34
N THR A 89 3.89 3.86 0.03
CA THR A 89 4.32 2.54 0.50
C THR A 89 4.08 1.49 -0.57
N ILE A 90 4.84 0.39 -0.54
CA ILE A 90 4.60 -0.76 -1.41
C ILE A 90 4.56 -2.04 -0.59
N THR A 91 3.55 -2.87 -0.83
CA THR A 91 3.41 -4.21 -0.26
C THR A 91 3.31 -5.22 -1.39
N ALA A 92 4.06 -6.30 -1.28
CA ALA A 92 4.05 -7.39 -2.26
C ALA A 92 3.47 -8.66 -1.65
N THR A 93 2.68 -9.41 -2.44
CA THR A 93 2.17 -10.73 -2.10
C THR A 93 2.37 -11.69 -3.26
N GLY A 94 2.76 -12.92 -2.96
CA GLY A 94 2.84 -14.01 -3.94
C GLY A 94 1.57 -14.86 -3.93
N SER A 95 1.45 -15.76 -4.89
CA SER A 95 0.36 -16.74 -4.96
C SER A 95 0.63 -18.03 -4.15
N GLY A 96 1.75 -18.12 -3.44
CA GLY A 96 2.09 -19.26 -2.60
C GLY A 96 1.30 -19.30 -1.28
N ALA A 97 1.50 -20.36 -0.51
CA ALA A 97 0.90 -20.49 0.82
C ALA A 97 1.32 -19.31 1.71
N SER A 98 0.36 -18.70 2.42
CA SER A 98 0.58 -17.48 3.23
C SER A 98 1.19 -16.34 2.43
N ASP A 99 0.76 -16.18 1.18
CA ASP A 99 1.21 -15.14 0.24
C ASP A 99 2.70 -15.17 -0.09
N ALA A 100 3.36 -16.32 0.10
CA ALA A 100 4.78 -16.48 -0.16
C ALA A 100 5.12 -16.29 -1.66
N PHE A 101 6.31 -15.79 -1.93
CA PHE A 101 6.86 -15.63 -3.27
C PHE A 101 7.33 -16.98 -3.81
N THR A 102 6.38 -17.81 -4.28
CA THR A 102 6.65 -19.13 -4.84
C THR A 102 5.91 -19.36 -6.14
N LEU A 103 6.51 -20.17 -7.02
CA LEU A 103 5.90 -20.69 -8.22
C LEU A 103 5.51 -22.14 -7.98
N ALA A 104 4.39 -22.57 -8.56
CA ALA A 104 3.87 -23.94 -8.44
C ALA A 104 3.65 -24.59 -9.80
N SER A 105 3.70 -25.92 -9.82
CA SER A 105 3.35 -26.73 -10.99
C SER A 105 2.72 -28.06 -10.56
N GLY A 106 1.39 -28.12 -10.62
CA GLY A 106 0.63 -29.30 -10.19
C GLY A 106 0.95 -29.74 -8.76
N ALA A 107 1.32 -31.00 -8.59
CA ALA A 107 1.69 -31.58 -7.28
C ALA A 107 3.20 -31.51 -6.98
N LEU A 108 4.00 -30.89 -7.85
CA LEU A 108 5.43 -30.71 -7.60
C LEU A 108 5.70 -29.73 -6.46
N PRO A 109 6.84 -29.84 -5.76
CA PRO A 109 7.22 -28.87 -4.75
C PRO A 109 7.26 -27.46 -5.32
N ALA A 110 6.68 -26.51 -4.61
CA ALA A 110 6.74 -25.10 -4.98
C ALA A 110 8.18 -24.58 -4.88
N VAL A 111 8.57 -23.68 -5.79
CA VAL A 111 9.91 -23.12 -5.87
C VAL A 111 9.89 -21.61 -5.53
N PRO A 112 10.78 -21.13 -4.66
CA PRO A 112 10.78 -19.75 -4.24
C PRO A 112 11.42 -18.84 -5.29
N TYR A 113 10.98 -17.57 -5.30
CA TYR A 113 11.66 -16.46 -5.97
C TYR A 113 11.81 -15.29 -5.00
N THR A 114 12.66 -14.34 -5.34
CA THR A 114 12.87 -13.13 -4.55
C THR A 114 12.34 -11.91 -5.29
N VAL A 115 11.86 -10.93 -4.53
CA VAL A 115 11.34 -9.67 -5.05
C VAL A 115 12.09 -8.54 -4.37
N GLN A 116 12.57 -7.59 -5.18
CA GLN A 116 13.21 -6.38 -4.68
C GLN A 116 12.57 -5.15 -5.33
N TRP A 117 12.63 -4.05 -4.64
CA TRP A 117 12.09 -2.77 -5.07
C TRP A 117 13.14 -1.66 -4.98
N ALA A 118 13.24 -0.87 -6.02
CA ALA A 118 14.01 0.37 -6.01
C ALA A 118 13.10 1.55 -6.36
N GLN A 119 13.17 2.63 -5.56
CA GLN A 119 12.39 3.85 -5.78
C GLN A 119 12.95 4.74 -6.91
N THR A 120 13.87 4.22 -7.69
CA THR A 120 14.42 4.85 -8.89
C THR A 120 14.39 3.85 -10.04
N SER A 121 14.16 4.33 -11.26
CA SER A 121 14.20 3.50 -12.46
C SER A 121 15.65 3.15 -12.88
N GLY A 122 15.79 2.15 -13.74
CA GLY A 122 17.10 1.70 -14.27
C GLY A 122 17.90 0.85 -13.28
N GLN A 123 17.29 0.33 -12.20
CA GLN A 123 17.98 -0.47 -11.20
C GLN A 123 17.81 -1.96 -11.47
N THR A 124 18.88 -2.73 -11.27
CA THR A 124 18.91 -4.19 -11.35
C THR A 124 18.96 -4.85 -9.96
N THR A 125 18.99 -4.04 -8.91
CA THR A 125 18.93 -4.44 -7.49
C THR A 125 18.09 -3.42 -6.71
N GLY A 126 17.63 -3.80 -5.53
CA GLY A 126 16.83 -2.93 -4.68
C GLY A 126 16.71 -3.44 -3.25
N THR A 127 15.81 -2.85 -2.49
CA THR A 127 15.44 -3.33 -1.16
C THR A 127 14.59 -4.58 -1.29
N SER A 128 14.98 -5.66 -0.61
CA SER A 128 14.21 -6.91 -0.60
C SER A 128 12.83 -6.69 0.02
N LEU A 129 11.79 -7.16 -0.67
CA LEU A 129 10.44 -7.17 -0.13
C LEU A 129 10.19 -8.48 0.63
N THR A 130 9.47 -8.37 1.72
CA THR A 130 8.92 -9.51 2.46
C THR A 130 7.42 -9.57 2.20
N ALA A 131 6.89 -10.77 1.94
CA ALA A 131 5.47 -10.94 1.67
C ALA A 131 4.61 -10.35 2.80
N ASN A 132 3.55 -9.64 2.44
CA ASN A 132 2.63 -8.94 3.34
C ASN A 132 3.25 -7.82 4.20
N THR A 133 4.51 -7.45 3.97
CA THR A 133 5.15 -6.38 4.74
C THR A 133 5.29 -5.13 3.87
N ALA A 134 4.78 -4.01 4.35
CA ALA A 134 4.90 -2.74 3.64
C ALA A 134 6.34 -2.21 3.73
N LEU A 135 6.92 -1.88 2.59
CA LEU A 135 8.12 -1.05 2.50
C LEU A 135 7.67 0.41 2.45
N THR A 136 8.01 1.17 3.49
CA THR A 136 7.63 2.58 3.69
C THR A 136 8.72 3.54 3.26
N GLY A 137 8.45 4.85 3.30
CA GLY A 137 9.43 5.90 3.01
C GLY A 137 9.85 5.97 1.54
N GLN A 138 9.04 5.43 0.63
CA GLN A 138 9.33 5.49 -0.80
C GLN A 138 8.83 6.81 -1.37
N THR A 139 9.57 7.38 -2.32
CA THR A 139 9.20 8.61 -3.01
C THR A 139 9.23 8.42 -4.52
N SER A 140 8.35 9.12 -5.22
CA SER A 140 8.27 9.07 -6.68
C SER A 140 8.80 10.35 -7.32
N THR A 141 9.42 10.22 -8.48
CA THR A 141 9.81 11.33 -9.35
C THR A 141 8.76 11.64 -10.43
N ALA A 142 7.74 10.78 -10.61
CA ALA A 142 6.70 10.97 -11.61
C ALA A 142 5.86 12.24 -11.33
N ILE A 143 5.63 13.03 -12.38
CA ILE A 143 4.85 14.27 -12.29
C ILE A 143 3.40 14.10 -12.70
N ASN A 144 3.06 13.00 -13.37
CA ASN A 144 1.69 12.62 -13.72
C ASN A 144 1.44 11.12 -13.56
N ALA A 145 0.18 10.74 -13.52
CA ALA A 145 -0.25 9.41 -13.10
C ALA A 145 0.12 8.25 -14.04
N ASP A 146 0.55 8.54 -15.25
CA ASP A 146 0.94 7.56 -16.27
C ASP A 146 2.38 7.72 -16.76
N CYS A 147 3.16 8.61 -16.12
CA CYS A 147 4.51 8.97 -16.50
C CYS A 147 4.65 9.51 -17.94
N SER A 148 3.56 9.95 -18.58
CA SER A 148 3.58 10.43 -19.97
C SER A 148 4.30 11.77 -20.14
N ALA A 149 4.32 12.60 -19.09
CA ALA A 149 5.01 13.89 -19.09
C ALA A 149 6.46 13.80 -18.53
N GLY A 150 6.99 12.57 -18.37
CA GLY A 150 8.33 12.27 -17.84
C GLY A 150 8.46 12.39 -16.32
N PRO A 151 9.41 11.64 -15.73
CA PRO A 151 10.14 10.56 -16.39
C PRO A 151 9.18 9.43 -16.80
N SER A 152 9.52 8.66 -17.84
CA SER A 152 8.69 7.55 -18.36
C SER A 152 8.52 6.39 -17.36
N SER A 153 9.39 6.31 -16.36
CA SER A 153 9.36 5.38 -15.24
C SER A 153 9.98 6.05 -14.02
N SER A 154 9.62 5.60 -12.83
CA SER A 154 10.06 6.23 -11.57
C SER A 154 10.57 5.24 -10.53
N ALA A 155 10.46 3.94 -10.79
CA ALA A 155 10.89 2.87 -9.91
C ALA A 155 11.30 1.64 -10.72
N SER A 156 11.97 0.67 -10.09
CA SER A 156 12.29 -0.63 -10.67
C SER A 156 11.79 -1.76 -9.80
N LEU A 157 11.14 -2.74 -10.43
CA LEU A 157 10.80 -4.04 -9.84
C LEU A 157 11.85 -5.06 -10.30
N VAL A 158 12.45 -5.76 -9.36
CA VAL A 158 13.43 -6.81 -9.66
C VAL A 158 12.94 -8.13 -9.09
N VAL A 159 12.81 -9.13 -9.94
CA VAL A 159 12.42 -10.50 -9.58
C VAL A 159 13.57 -11.43 -9.94
N SER A 160 13.97 -12.29 -9.02
CA SER A 160 15.12 -13.18 -9.22
C SER A 160 14.86 -14.59 -8.72
N MET A 161 15.44 -15.57 -9.40
CA MET A 161 15.52 -16.96 -8.98
C MET A 161 16.98 -17.36 -8.85
N GLY A 162 17.37 -17.87 -7.68
CA GLY A 162 18.74 -18.35 -7.44
C GLY A 162 19.04 -19.63 -8.21
N ALA A 163 20.30 -19.89 -8.50
CA ALA A 163 20.75 -21.13 -9.16
C ALA A 163 20.28 -22.39 -8.41
N SER A 164 20.35 -22.41 -7.08
CA SER A 164 19.85 -23.55 -6.29
C SER A 164 18.36 -23.79 -6.45
N THR A 165 17.57 -22.73 -6.62
CA THR A 165 16.13 -22.83 -6.92
C THR A 165 15.91 -23.42 -8.32
N LEU A 166 16.61 -22.91 -9.33
CA LEU A 166 16.51 -23.40 -10.70
C LEU A 166 16.92 -24.87 -10.82
N GLN A 167 17.96 -25.29 -10.08
CA GLN A 167 18.39 -26.69 -10.01
C GLN A 167 17.35 -27.63 -9.37
N SER A 168 16.51 -27.13 -8.48
CA SER A 168 15.45 -27.91 -7.84
C SER A 168 14.20 -28.08 -8.71
N MET A 169 14.09 -27.36 -9.82
CA MET A 169 12.96 -27.46 -10.74
C MET A 169 13.02 -28.72 -11.58
N THR A 170 11.85 -29.29 -11.87
CA THR A 170 11.74 -30.42 -12.79
C THR A 170 11.86 -29.93 -14.23
N SER A 171 12.81 -30.47 -14.99
CA SER A 171 13.02 -30.13 -16.40
C SER A 171 11.78 -30.45 -17.26
N GLY A 172 11.51 -29.57 -18.22
CA GLY A 172 10.37 -29.72 -19.15
C GLY A 172 9.01 -29.37 -18.55
N VAL A 173 8.98 -28.84 -17.32
CA VAL A 173 7.75 -28.44 -16.63
C VAL A 173 7.73 -26.93 -16.41
N THR A 174 6.58 -26.31 -16.64
CA THR A 174 6.39 -24.89 -16.36
C THR A 174 5.84 -24.68 -14.96
N TYR A 175 6.50 -23.82 -14.20
CA TYR A 175 6.04 -23.35 -12.90
C TYR A 175 5.43 -21.95 -13.06
N ASN A 176 4.29 -21.73 -12.42
CA ASN A 176 3.55 -20.48 -12.54
C ASN A 176 3.25 -19.90 -11.16
N GLY A 177 3.14 -18.59 -11.08
CA GLY A 177 2.71 -17.85 -9.89
C GLY A 177 2.33 -16.45 -10.26
N THR A 178 1.65 -15.78 -9.34
CA THR A 178 1.27 -14.36 -9.48
C THR A 178 1.96 -13.57 -8.38
N LEU A 179 2.56 -12.45 -8.74
CA LEU A 179 3.03 -11.43 -7.83
C LEU A 179 2.03 -10.27 -7.86
N THR A 180 1.45 -9.94 -6.72
CA THR A 180 0.57 -8.79 -6.57
C THR A 180 1.31 -7.68 -5.83
N LEU A 181 1.26 -6.47 -6.36
CA LEU A 181 1.85 -5.28 -5.76
C LEU A 181 0.73 -4.31 -5.38
N VAL A 182 0.71 -3.91 -4.13
CA VAL A 182 -0.22 -2.89 -3.60
C VAL A 182 0.58 -1.66 -3.22
N VAL A 183 0.21 -0.52 -3.76
CA VAL A 183 0.80 0.77 -3.41
C VAL A 183 -0.23 1.63 -2.69
N ALA A 184 0.20 2.37 -1.67
CA ALA A 184 -0.63 3.31 -0.93
C ALA A 184 0.08 4.65 -0.76
N PRO A 185 -0.64 5.80 -0.75
CA PRO A 185 -0.03 7.11 -0.52
C PRO A 185 0.49 7.23 0.92
N GLU A 186 1.65 7.87 1.08
CA GLU A 186 2.29 8.13 2.38
C GLU A 186 2.57 9.62 2.59
#